data_f2df643a25fa259f1a315006bf7594da
#
_entry.id   f2df643a25fa259f1a315006bf7594da
#
_cell.length_a   1.000
_cell.length_b   1.000
_cell.length_c   1.000
_cell.angle_alpha   90.00
_cell.angle_beta   90.00
_cell.angle_gamma   90.00
#
_symmetry.space_group_name_H-M   'P 1'
#
loop_
_entity.id
_entity.type
_entity.pdbx_description
1 polymer ?
#
loop_
_entity_poly.entity_id
_entity_poly.type
_entity_poly.pdbx_seq_one_letter_code
_entity_poly.pdbx_strand_id
1 'polypeptide(L)'
;MLEATERVKEDARAIISQIQNNGYVNPAIKPTDNKLTVIIPFLNEGEEVGRTVCSIRETVGNKVDIIVINDCSTDGYPYQKDLLPLNVYYIVNSKRQGVAASRDMGIGLSKTPYFLLLDGHMRFYDSQWCEYIVNLLTENDRRLLCTQGRYLEKVDGVVREIASRTYKSYGAYMPLIKGHTLTEIVWKGNEYAPEADTEPIPVVLGAGYAASKRYWNHLRGLEGLRYYGNDEAYISMKVWMEGGECVLLKKVVVGHIYRKKSPYKRYSADELFNELLISYLLFPQSLWCVEFATLCKTNRDLFLMALEKFQEESKRWVALREYYRRNFTKTFRDFTEVQQRLCSQFLEDFKKKDIDVKGIAQFVSEKPLEEKGLFDGTMGQILWLCIYENSSEDHTYKDHIKALWDGVAAAVHHKKFPCNFSNGLAGIGWGLIFLKEHNMIEDDISEELNLIDRQLSCYAIQKDKDLSLATGTGGILAYATARKMYGIKNHIPAEWIDDNEEMLMKAAQMVIDESSELNALVYAMRYIALCRDGYDEQDYPINLGDWMDVKDFIPKNPRRWTSVLTDTTLTTSTLYLIYHKKLNRHGKIQ
;
A
#
# COMPACT_ATOMS: atom_id res chain seq x y z
N MET A 1 43.08 -0.98 13.41
CA MET A 1 43.26 -1.26 11.97
C MET A 1 43.51 -2.76 11.82
N LEU A 2 42.54 -3.47 11.27
CA LEU A 2 42.74 -4.88 10.95
C LEU A 2 43.77 -4.95 9.82
N GLU A 3 44.93 -5.54 10.07
CA GLU A 3 45.89 -5.86 9.00
C GLU A 3 45.21 -6.86 8.07
N ALA A 4 44.87 -6.40 6.86
CA ALA A 4 44.55 -7.32 5.80
C ALA A 4 45.74 -8.28 5.63
N THR A 5 45.47 -9.58 5.54
CA THR A 5 46.54 -10.54 5.29
C THR A 5 47.30 -10.13 4.02
N GLU A 6 48.64 -10.33 3.97
CA GLU A 6 49.45 -9.96 2.79
C GLU A 6 48.89 -10.51 1.50
N ARG A 7 48.29 -11.69 1.53
CA ARG A 7 47.58 -12.31 0.40
C ARG A 7 46.42 -11.45 -0.13
N VAL A 8 45.58 -10.85 0.75
CA VAL A 8 44.47 -9.97 0.34
C VAL A 8 45.01 -8.69 -0.27
N LYS A 9 46.15 -8.18 0.26
CA LYS A 9 46.84 -7.02 -0.30
C LYS A 9 47.43 -7.30 -1.69
N GLU A 10 47.98 -8.53 -1.90
CA GLU A 10 48.48 -8.97 -3.20
C GLU A 10 47.39 -9.17 -4.22
N ASP A 11 46.29 -9.82 -3.85
CA ASP A 11 45.10 -9.99 -4.70
C ASP A 11 44.52 -8.61 -5.10
N ALA A 12 44.40 -7.68 -4.16
CA ALA A 12 43.96 -6.31 -4.42
C ALA A 12 44.91 -5.55 -5.36
N ARG A 13 46.21 -5.67 -5.19
CA ARG A 13 47.25 -5.07 -6.09
C ARG A 13 47.13 -5.65 -7.50
N ALA A 14 46.96 -6.97 -7.63
CA ALA A 14 46.79 -7.63 -8.92
C ALA A 14 45.52 -7.14 -9.65
N ILE A 15 44.39 -7.01 -8.94
CA ILE A 15 43.14 -6.48 -9.47
C ILE A 15 43.30 -5.00 -9.88
N ILE A 16 43.93 -4.17 -9.07
CA ILE A 16 44.20 -2.76 -9.38
C ILE A 16 45.07 -2.64 -10.65
N SER A 17 46.05 -3.51 -10.81
CA SER A 17 46.89 -3.56 -12.01
C SER A 17 46.10 -3.97 -13.26
N GLN A 18 45.15 -4.91 -13.15
CA GLN A 18 44.26 -5.31 -14.25
C GLN A 18 43.29 -4.17 -14.65
N ILE A 19 42.79 -3.41 -13.70
CA ILE A 19 41.91 -2.24 -13.95
C ILE A 19 42.66 -1.21 -14.83
N GLN A 20 43.95 -0.99 -14.58
CA GLN A 20 44.74 -0.02 -15.34
C GLN A 20 45.00 -0.45 -16.79
N ASN A 21 44.93 -1.75 -17.10
CA ASN A 21 45.32 -2.30 -18.40
C ASN A 21 44.18 -2.83 -19.28
N ASN A 22 43.05 -3.37 -18.72
CA ASN A 22 42.02 -4.10 -19.50
C ASN A 22 40.56 -3.81 -19.12
N GLY A 23 40.27 -2.77 -18.32
CA GLY A 23 38.97 -2.56 -17.71
C GLY A 23 38.74 -3.48 -16.50
N TYR A 24 37.77 -3.11 -15.66
CA TYR A 24 37.47 -3.86 -14.43
C TYR A 24 36.67 -5.14 -14.75
N VAL A 25 37.14 -6.27 -14.20
CA VAL A 25 36.43 -7.56 -14.29
C VAL A 25 35.83 -7.90 -12.93
N ASN A 26 34.53 -8.12 -12.87
CA ASN A 26 33.84 -8.52 -11.65
C ASN A 26 34.42 -9.86 -11.12
N PRO A 27 34.79 -9.95 -9.82
CA PRO A 27 35.36 -11.16 -9.25
C PRO A 27 34.30 -12.26 -9.11
N ALA A 28 34.73 -13.52 -9.24
CA ALA A 28 33.90 -14.67 -8.88
C ALA A 28 33.81 -14.78 -7.35
N ILE A 29 32.59 -14.90 -6.81
CA ILE A 29 32.36 -15.10 -5.38
C ILE A 29 32.71 -16.55 -5.01
N LYS A 30 33.69 -16.71 -4.09
CA LYS A 30 34.16 -18.02 -3.64
C LYS A 30 33.28 -18.59 -2.52
N PRO A 31 33.21 -19.94 -2.38
CA PRO A 31 32.65 -20.56 -1.18
C PRO A 31 33.33 -20.08 0.10
N THR A 32 32.58 -20.03 1.20
CA THR A 32 33.04 -19.49 2.48
C THR A 32 32.42 -20.31 3.63
N ASP A 33 33.06 -20.30 4.80
CA ASP A 33 32.52 -20.87 6.04
C ASP A 33 31.66 -19.86 6.81
N ASN A 34 31.66 -18.59 6.40
CA ASN A 34 30.81 -17.57 6.97
C ASN A 34 29.31 -17.91 6.79
N LYS A 35 28.47 -17.44 7.70
CA LYS A 35 27.02 -17.68 7.67
C LYS A 35 26.22 -16.49 7.13
N LEU A 36 26.82 -15.31 7.10
CA LEU A 36 26.16 -14.06 6.73
C LEU A 36 26.98 -13.32 5.66
N THR A 37 26.31 -12.85 4.62
CA THR A 37 26.87 -11.89 3.65
C THR A 37 26.18 -10.54 3.80
N VAL A 38 26.96 -9.48 3.96
CA VAL A 38 26.47 -8.09 3.88
C VAL A 38 26.51 -7.65 2.42
N ILE A 39 25.39 -7.13 1.91
CA ILE A 39 25.21 -6.70 0.52
C ILE A 39 24.93 -5.20 0.50
N ILE A 40 25.77 -4.44 -0.17
CA ILE A 40 25.75 -2.97 -0.17
C ILE A 40 25.67 -2.48 -1.61
N PRO A 41 24.45 -2.33 -2.19
CA PRO A 41 24.29 -1.62 -3.45
C PRO A 41 24.44 -0.11 -3.23
N PHE A 42 25.09 0.57 -4.15
CA PHE A 42 25.26 2.02 -4.05
C PHE A 42 25.32 2.71 -5.41
N LEU A 43 25.02 4.01 -5.40
CA LEU A 43 25.11 4.91 -6.55
C LEU A 43 25.58 6.29 -6.08
N ASN A 44 26.75 6.76 -6.55
CA ASN A 44 27.26 8.10 -6.27
C ASN A 44 27.42 8.40 -4.75
N GLU A 45 28.04 7.49 -4.01
CA GLU A 45 28.22 7.57 -2.54
C GLU A 45 29.52 8.25 -2.09
N GLY A 46 30.47 8.46 -3.02
CA GLY A 46 31.78 8.97 -2.67
C GLY A 46 32.46 8.11 -1.60
N GLU A 47 33.08 8.76 -0.61
CA GLU A 47 33.80 8.10 0.49
C GLU A 47 32.91 7.29 1.46
N GLU A 48 31.59 7.54 1.47
CA GLU A 48 30.70 6.99 2.51
C GLU A 48 30.57 5.47 2.43
N VAL A 49 30.57 4.89 1.22
CA VAL A 49 30.52 3.43 1.09
C VAL A 49 31.76 2.75 1.67
N GLY A 50 32.95 3.32 1.47
CA GLY A 50 34.18 2.85 2.08
C GLY A 50 34.14 2.93 3.62
N ARG A 51 33.62 4.05 4.16
CA ARG A 51 33.43 4.24 5.61
C ARG A 51 32.42 3.25 6.20
N THR A 52 31.37 2.91 5.45
CA THR A 52 30.42 1.88 5.84
C THR A 52 31.10 0.52 5.97
N VAL A 53 31.86 0.11 4.96
CA VAL A 53 32.61 -1.15 4.98
C VAL A 53 33.66 -1.16 6.11
N CYS A 54 34.39 -0.06 6.32
CA CYS A 54 35.30 0.07 7.44
C CYS A 54 34.63 -0.20 8.79
N SER A 55 33.44 0.41 9.04
CA SER A 55 32.75 0.19 10.30
C SER A 55 32.28 -1.26 10.52
N ILE A 56 31.97 -1.99 9.45
CA ILE A 56 31.67 -3.42 9.51
C ILE A 56 32.96 -4.20 9.87
N ARG A 57 34.05 -3.93 9.18
CA ARG A 57 35.33 -4.62 9.43
C ARG A 57 35.90 -4.35 10.82
N GLU A 58 35.75 -3.13 11.33
CA GLU A 58 36.15 -2.75 12.68
C GLU A 58 35.35 -3.50 13.76
N THR A 59 34.08 -3.79 13.52
CA THR A 59 33.19 -4.44 14.51
C THR A 59 33.27 -5.96 14.47
N VAL A 60 33.30 -6.60 13.29
CA VAL A 60 33.17 -8.06 13.16
C VAL A 60 34.31 -8.71 12.35
N GLY A 61 35.25 -7.92 11.86
CA GLY A 61 36.38 -8.44 11.07
C GLY A 61 35.91 -9.19 9.82
N ASN A 62 36.47 -10.39 9.62
CA ASN A 62 36.13 -11.25 8.47
C ASN A 62 35.06 -12.32 8.79
N LYS A 63 34.32 -12.19 9.88
CA LYS A 63 33.22 -13.13 10.22
C LYS A 63 32.01 -13.02 9.26
N VAL A 64 32.02 -12.04 8.37
CA VAL A 64 31.00 -11.86 7.33
C VAL A 64 31.67 -11.65 5.97
N ASP A 65 31.03 -12.16 4.93
CA ASP A 65 31.35 -11.78 3.56
C ASP A 65 30.73 -10.42 3.24
N ILE A 66 31.38 -9.63 2.38
CA ILE A 66 30.82 -8.34 1.95
C ILE A 66 30.82 -8.29 0.42
N ILE A 67 29.66 -8.06 -0.15
CA ILE A 67 29.45 -7.78 -1.57
C ILE A 67 29.04 -6.32 -1.71
N VAL A 68 29.88 -5.52 -2.37
CA VAL A 68 29.60 -4.10 -2.64
C VAL A 68 29.31 -3.93 -4.12
N ILE A 69 28.14 -3.40 -4.45
CA ILE A 69 27.65 -3.32 -5.83
C ILE A 69 27.54 -1.85 -6.25
N ASN A 70 28.42 -1.43 -7.13
CA ASN A 70 28.37 -0.13 -7.77
C ASN A 70 27.36 -0.16 -8.92
N ASP A 71 26.22 0.50 -8.76
CA ASP A 71 25.16 0.55 -9.77
C ASP A 71 25.42 1.62 -10.84
N CYS A 72 26.61 1.57 -11.46
CA CYS A 72 27.02 2.47 -12.52
C CYS A 72 27.15 3.94 -12.04
N SER A 73 27.92 4.17 -10.95
CA SER A 73 28.21 5.53 -10.44
C SER A 73 28.92 6.40 -11.47
N THR A 74 28.59 7.69 -11.49
CA THR A 74 29.07 8.71 -12.43
C THR A 74 29.74 9.90 -11.76
N ASP A 75 29.99 9.83 -10.44
CA ASP A 75 30.57 10.89 -9.62
C ASP A 75 32.11 11.00 -9.75
N GLY A 76 32.73 10.08 -10.50
CA GLY A 76 34.18 10.06 -10.72
C GLY A 76 35.00 9.62 -9.50
N TYR A 77 34.37 9.15 -8.42
CA TYR A 77 35.06 8.72 -7.22
C TYR A 77 35.81 7.37 -7.44
N PRO A 78 37.07 7.23 -7.01
CA PRO A 78 37.87 6.02 -7.26
C PRO A 78 37.58 4.91 -6.23
N TYR A 79 36.35 4.38 -6.23
CA TYR A 79 35.86 3.38 -5.26
C TYR A 79 36.77 2.18 -5.04
N GLN A 80 37.45 1.72 -6.10
CA GLN A 80 38.34 0.55 -6.02
C GLN A 80 39.46 0.75 -5.02
N LYS A 81 40.00 1.97 -4.92
CA LYS A 81 41.11 2.28 -4.01
C LYS A 81 40.72 2.10 -2.55
N ASP A 82 39.49 2.43 -2.21
CA ASP A 82 39.00 2.37 -0.83
C ASP A 82 38.44 1.00 -0.47
N LEU A 83 37.82 0.32 -1.42
CA LEU A 83 37.04 -0.91 -1.16
C LEU A 83 37.92 -2.18 -1.25
N LEU A 84 38.78 -2.31 -2.25
CA LEU A 84 39.54 -3.54 -2.45
C LEU A 84 40.47 -3.91 -1.25
N PRO A 85 41.09 -2.95 -0.54
CA PRO A 85 41.87 -3.26 0.66
C PRO A 85 41.05 -3.82 1.84
N LEU A 86 39.71 -3.71 1.80
CA LEU A 86 38.81 -4.08 2.88
C LEU A 86 38.24 -5.51 2.77
N ASN A 87 38.85 -6.35 1.92
CA ASN A 87 38.45 -7.74 1.70
C ASN A 87 36.96 -7.86 1.32
N VAL A 88 36.55 -7.17 0.26
CA VAL A 88 35.19 -7.18 -0.27
C VAL A 88 35.14 -7.73 -1.69
N TYR A 89 34.02 -8.31 -2.08
CA TYR A 89 33.67 -8.57 -3.48
C TYR A 89 33.08 -7.29 -4.06
N TYR A 90 33.87 -6.51 -4.78
CA TYR A 90 33.43 -5.29 -5.45
C TYR A 90 32.91 -5.63 -6.84
N ILE A 91 31.62 -5.37 -7.08
CA ILE A 91 30.91 -5.63 -8.34
C ILE A 91 30.55 -4.28 -8.98
N VAL A 92 30.73 -4.19 -10.29
CA VAL A 92 30.35 -2.99 -11.06
C VAL A 92 29.32 -3.38 -12.12
N ASN A 93 28.15 -2.77 -12.07
CA ASN A 93 27.13 -2.93 -13.10
C ASN A 93 27.54 -2.19 -14.37
N SER A 94 27.42 -2.83 -15.53
CA SER A 94 27.71 -2.21 -16.83
C SER A 94 26.70 -1.13 -17.23
N LYS A 95 25.51 -1.17 -16.67
CA LYS A 95 24.45 -0.17 -16.77
C LYS A 95 23.68 -0.10 -15.45
N ARG A 96 23.04 1.03 -15.19
CA ARG A 96 22.20 1.19 -14.01
C ARG A 96 21.07 0.16 -13.99
N GLN A 97 20.98 -0.61 -12.92
CA GLN A 97 19.94 -1.64 -12.69
C GLN A 97 18.89 -1.19 -11.67
N GLY A 98 19.28 -0.31 -10.76
CA GLY A 98 18.49 0.12 -9.61
C GLY A 98 18.76 -0.72 -8.35
N VAL A 99 18.32 -0.19 -7.21
CA VAL A 99 18.61 -0.78 -5.89
C VAL A 99 17.98 -2.16 -5.73
N ALA A 100 16.71 -2.35 -6.17
CA ALA A 100 16.01 -3.62 -6.05
C ALA A 100 16.73 -4.75 -6.81
N ALA A 101 17.05 -4.54 -8.09
CA ALA A 101 17.76 -5.51 -8.90
C ALA A 101 19.18 -5.78 -8.38
N SER A 102 19.89 -4.75 -7.91
CA SER A 102 21.23 -4.90 -7.31
C SER A 102 21.19 -5.69 -5.99
N ARG A 103 20.16 -5.50 -5.15
CA ARG A 103 19.94 -6.30 -3.95
C ARG A 103 19.71 -7.78 -4.28
N ASP A 104 18.77 -8.08 -5.17
CA ASP A 104 18.48 -9.47 -5.59
C ASP A 104 19.69 -10.12 -6.25
N MET A 105 20.43 -9.39 -7.07
CA MET A 105 21.69 -9.86 -7.67
C MET A 105 22.72 -10.22 -6.60
N GLY A 106 22.95 -9.35 -5.63
CA GLY A 106 23.90 -9.61 -4.53
C GLY A 106 23.52 -10.84 -3.70
N ILE A 107 22.23 -11.00 -3.40
CA ILE A 107 21.69 -12.19 -2.71
C ILE A 107 21.93 -13.45 -3.59
N GLY A 108 21.64 -13.37 -4.87
CA GLY A 108 21.90 -14.46 -5.82
C GLY A 108 23.37 -14.91 -5.83
N LEU A 109 24.30 -13.94 -5.86
CA LEU A 109 25.74 -14.16 -5.88
C LEU A 109 26.30 -14.69 -4.55
N SER A 110 25.71 -14.34 -3.40
CA SER A 110 26.18 -14.73 -2.07
C SER A 110 26.28 -16.25 -1.92
N LYS A 111 27.26 -16.73 -1.12
CA LYS A 111 27.50 -18.16 -0.84
C LYS A 111 27.10 -18.57 0.56
N THR A 112 26.56 -17.63 1.34
CA THR A 112 26.09 -17.84 2.72
C THR A 112 24.59 -18.11 2.78
N PRO A 113 24.07 -18.78 3.81
CA PRO A 113 22.64 -19.04 3.97
C PRO A 113 21.83 -17.79 4.32
N TYR A 114 22.47 -16.79 4.92
CA TYR A 114 21.83 -15.56 5.38
C TYR A 114 22.49 -14.34 4.73
N PHE A 115 21.74 -13.27 4.63
CA PHE A 115 22.24 -11.99 4.14
C PHE A 115 21.71 -10.81 4.97
N LEU A 116 22.45 -9.71 4.96
CA LEU A 116 22.04 -8.39 5.43
C LEU A 116 22.15 -7.41 4.26
N LEU A 117 21.04 -6.84 3.84
CA LEU A 117 21.00 -5.70 2.91
C LEU A 117 21.29 -4.43 3.71
N LEU A 118 22.13 -3.56 3.15
CA LEU A 118 22.57 -2.36 3.84
C LEU A 118 22.76 -1.21 2.84
N ASP A 119 22.39 0.00 3.25
CA ASP A 119 22.69 1.19 2.46
C ASP A 119 24.18 1.55 2.51
N GLY A 120 24.65 2.30 1.51
CA GLY A 120 26.05 2.66 1.35
C GLY A 120 26.60 3.70 2.35
N HIS A 121 25.79 4.20 3.30
CA HIS A 121 26.12 5.29 4.22
C HIS A 121 25.70 5.00 5.66
N MET A 122 26.15 3.83 6.14
CA MET A 122 25.80 3.28 7.46
C MET A 122 27.02 3.23 8.40
N ARG A 123 26.76 3.08 9.71
CA ARG A 123 27.80 2.92 10.74
C ARG A 123 27.39 1.86 11.74
N PHE A 124 28.25 0.87 11.96
CA PHE A 124 28.11 -0.14 13.01
C PHE A 124 28.91 0.26 14.25
N TYR A 125 28.44 -0.16 15.44
CA TYR A 125 29.05 0.22 16.72
C TYR A 125 29.34 -0.97 17.63
N ASP A 126 28.63 -2.07 17.48
CA ASP A 126 28.72 -3.27 18.29
C ASP A 126 29.44 -4.41 17.55
N SER A 127 30.04 -5.35 18.25
CA SER A 127 30.74 -6.50 17.66
C SER A 127 29.94 -7.80 17.62
N GLN A 128 28.75 -7.84 18.23
CA GLN A 128 27.93 -9.06 18.34
C GLN A 128 26.80 -9.14 17.33
N TRP A 129 26.58 -8.09 16.56
CA TRP A 129 25.40 -7.97 15.69
C TRP A 129 25.28 -9.10 14.67
N CYS A 130 26.38 -9.59 14.08
CA CYS A 130 26.32 -10.64 13.05
C CYS A 130 25.91 -11.98 13.64
N GLU A 131 26.44 -12.36 14.81
CA GLU A 131 26.07 -13.58 15.51
C GLU A 131 24.61 -13.54 15.97
N TYR A 132 24.15 -12.39 16.46
CA TYR A 132 22.76 -12.19 16.87
C TYR A 132 21.78 -12.36 15.70
N ILE A 133 22.07 -11.76 14.54
CA ILE A 133 21.28 -11.95 13.32
C ILE A 133 21.25 -13.42 12.89
N VAL A 134 22.42 -14.08 12.83
CA VAL A 134 22.53 -15.48 12.43
C VAL A 134 21.74 -16.40 13.36
N ASN A 135 21.82 -16.20 14.68
CA ASN A 135 21.08 -17.00 15.64
C ASN A 135 19.58 -16.91 15.46
N LEU A 136 19.04 -15.70 15.34
CA LEU A 136 17.60 -15.47 15.16
C LEU A 136 17.07 -16.05 13.83
N LEU A 137 17.86 -16.00 12.75
CA LEU A 137 17.48 -16.60 11.47
C LEU A 137 17.65 -18.12 11.46
N THR A 138 18.54 -18.65 12.31
CA THR A 138 18.68 -20.11 12.51
C THR A 138 17.51 -20.67 13.31
N GLU A 139 17.02 -19.93 14.32
CA GLU A 139 15.85 -20.31 15.12
C GLU A 139 14.57 -20.32 14.26
N ASN A 140 14.38 -19.29 13.45
CA ASN A 140 13.24 -19.17 12.53
C ASN A 140 13.66 -18.44 11.27
N ASP A 141 13.78 -19.16 10.17
CA ASP A 141 14.22 -18.61 8.90
C ASP A 141 13.10 -17.90 8.10
N ARG A 142 11.85 -17.89 8.59
CA ARG A 142 10.73 -17.12 8.04
C ARG A 142 10.61 -15.72 8.66
N ARG A 143 11.74 -15.17 9.09
CA ARG A 143 11.86 -13.80 9.62
C ARG A 143 12.50 -12.86 8.62
N LEU A 144 11.97 -11.64 8.58
CA LEU A 144 12.65 -10.48 8.01
C LEU A 144 13.08 -9.59 9.18
N LEU A 145 14.37 -9.56 9.46
CA LEU A 145 14.95 -8.84 10.60
C LEU A 145 15.32 -7.42 10.17
N CYS A 146 14.95 -6.42 10.96
CA CYS A 146 15.22 -5.02 10.73
C CYS A 146 16.18 -4.49 11.80
N THR A 147 17.23 -3.76 11.41
CA THR A 147 18.13 -3.12 12.36
C THR A 147 17.48 -1.89 13.01
N GLN A 148 17.83 -1.61 14.27
CA GLN A 148 17.44 -0.39 14.95
C GLN A 148 18.20 0.81 14.39
N GLY A 149 17.51 1.78 13.83
CA GLY A 149 18.13 2.97 13.25
C GLY A 149 18.57 3.99 14.30
N ARG A 150 19.79 4.54 14.12
CA ARG A 150 20.28 5.74 14.82
C ARG A 150 20.40 6.88 13.81
N TYR A 151 19.82 8.02 14.11
CA TYR A 151 19.77 9.14 13.16
C TYR A 151 21.10 9.89 13.12
N LEU A 152 21.77 9.83 11.97
CA LEU A 152 23.00 10.57 11.69
C LEU A 152 22.77 11.65 10.64
N GLU A 153 23.45 12.78 10.77
CA GLU A 153 23.47 13.85 9.76
C GLU A 153 24.91 14.26 9.47
N LYS A 154 25.23 14.55 8.22
CA LYS A 154 26.52 15.09 7.79
C LYS A 154 26.41 16.63 7.74
N VAL A 155 27.11 17.31 8.66
CA VAL A 155 27.17 18.77 8.75
C VAL A 155 28.63 19.19 8.59
N ASP A 156 28.92 20.04 7.62
CA ASP A 156 30.28 20.55 7.33
C ASP A 156 31.32 19.41 7.18
N GLY A 157 30.91 18.32 6.50
CA GLY A 157 31.77 17.14 6.28
C GLY A 157 31.90 16.20 7.47
N VAL A 158 31.36 16.55 8.65
CA VAL A 158 31.43 15.74 9.87
C VAL A 158 30.09 15.04 10.11
N VAL A 159 30.13 13.71 10.29
CA VAL A 159 28.96 12.91 10.64
C VAL A 159 28.71 12.99 12.14
N ARG A 160 27.50 13.38 12.54
CA ARG A 160 27.09 13.53 13.95
C ARG A 160 25.75 12.85 14.18
N GLU A 161 25.56 12.31 15.38
CA GLU A 161 24.25 11.81 15.83
C GLU A 161 23.34 12.97 16.22
N ILE A 162 22.08 12.87 15.81
CA ILE A 162 21.02 13.78 16.25
C ILE A 162 20.18 13.05 17.29
N ALA A 163 20.58 13.18 18.54
CA ALA A 163 19.98 12.46 19.66
C ALA A 163 18.45 12.64 19.79
N SER A 164 17.93 13.85 19.49
CA SER A 164 16.49 14.13 19.51
C SER A 164 15.67 13.39 18.43
N ARG A 165 16.34 12.72 17.49
CA ARG A 165 15.71 11.91 16.44
C ARG A 165 16.07 10.42 16.53
N THR A 166 16.76 10.02 17.61
CA THR A 166 17.11 8.62 17.89
C THR A 166 16.13 8.07 18.93
N TYR A 167 15.35 7.05 18.54
CA TYR A 167 14.30 6.45 19.37
C TYR A 167 14.72 5.08 19.88
N LYS A 168 14.06 4.58 20.94
CA LYS A 168 14.28 3.24 21.49
C LYS A 168 13.74 2.12 20.59
N SER A 169 12.71 2.44 19.81
CA SER A 169 12.12 1.55 18.81
C SER A 169 11.76 2.38 17.60
N TYR A 170 12.03 1.84 16.41
CA TYR A 170 11.81 2.57 15.17
C TYR A 170 11.28 1.61 14.09
N GLY A 171 9.99 1.72 13.80
CA GLY A 171 9.31 0.93 12.78
C GLY A 171 8.61 1.81 11.74
N ALA A 172 8.08 1.18 10.73
CA ALA A 172 7.26 1.84 9.72
C ALA A 172 5.89 1.16 9.59
N TYR A 173 4.93 1.88 9.04
CA TYR A 173 3.59 1.38 8.73
C TYR A 173 3.05 2.04 7.47
N MET A 174 2.02 1.44 6.86
CA MET A 174 1.33 1.97 5.69
C MET A 174 0.03 2.65 6.15
N PRO A 175 -0.13 3.97 5.99
CA PRO A 175 -1.32 4.68 6.47
C PRO A 175 -2.60 4.35 5.68
N LEU A 176 -2.50 3.85 4.45
CA LEU A 176 -3.61 3.43 3.58
C LEU A 176 -4.68 4.53 3.40
N ILE A 177 -4.24 5.75 3.15
CA ILE A 177 -5.11 6.93 3.03
C ILE A 177 -5.56 7.10 1.58
N LYS A 178 -6.87 7.15 1.34
CA LYS A 178 -7.44 7.43 0.01
C LYS A 178 -6.96 8.78 -0.53
N GLY A 179 -6.59 8.81 -1.81
CA GLY A 179 -6.05 10.01 -2.47
C GLY A 179 -4.55 10.24 -2.26
N HIS A 180 -3.90 9.35 -1.49
CA HIS A 180 -2.45 9.17 -1.43
C HIS A 180 -2.11 7.79 -1.95
N THR A 181 -0.87 7.57 -2.38
CA THR A 181 -0.45 6.21 -2.74
C THR A 181 -0.58 5.29 -1.52
N LEU A 182 -1.23 4.14 -1.73
CA LEU A 182 -1.47 3.17 -0.66
C LEU A 182 -0.20 2.41 -0.27
N THR A 183 0.85 2.47 -1.10
CA THR A 183 2.16 1.87 -0.81
C THR A 183 3.09 2.79 -0.03
N GLU A 184 2.65 4.03 0.28
CA GLU A 184 3.39 4.98 1.11
C GLU A 184 3.65 4.38 2.49
N ILE A 185 4.87 4.55 2.99
CA ILE A 185 5.24 4.19 4.36
C ILE A 185 5.54 5.44 5.19
N VAL A 186 5.12 5.39 6.44
CA VAL A 186 5.42 6.43 7.44
C VAL A 186 6.30 5.82 8.52
N TRP A 187 7.45 6.44 8.75
CA TRP A 187 8.38 6.02 9.79
C TRP A 187 8.02 6.69 11.10
N LYS A 188 7.94 5.91 12.17
CA LYS A 188 7.63 6.42 13.51
C LYS A 188 8.54 5.80 14.55
N GLY A 189 9.15 6.65 15.35
CA GLY A 189 9.92 6.25 16.53
C GLY A 189 9.04 6.19 17.76
N ASN A 190 9.42 5.35 18.73
CA ASN A 190 8.75 5.18 20.01
C ASN A 190 9.75 5.25 21.17
N GLU A 191 9.63 6.28 22.02
CA GLU A 191 10.46 6.47 23.21
C GLU A 191 10.13 5.49 24.35
N TYR A 192 8.88 4.98 24.36
CA TYR A 192 8.35 4.10 25.41
C TYR A 192 8.29 2.64 24.99
N ALA A 193 9.13 2.23 24.03
CA ALA A 193 9.15 0.87 23.55
C ALA A 193 9.42 -0.14 24.68
N PRO A 194 8.84 -1.34 24.61
CA PRO A 194 9.14 -2.42 25.53
C PRO A 194 10.64 -2.69 25.63
N GLU A 195 11.12 -3.13 26.80
CA GLU A 195 12.55 -3.44 27.01
C GLU A 195 13.01 -4.74 26.31
N ALA A 196 12.10 -5.44 25.63
CA ALA A 196 12.44 -6.65 24.88
C ALA A 196 13.52 -6.41 23.81
N ASP A 197 14.39 -7.38 23.57
CA ASP A 197 15.49 -7.31 22.61
C ASP A 197 14.99 -7.24 21.17
N THR A 198 13.81 -7.76 20.92
CA THR A 198 13.15 -7.78 19.61
C THR A 198 11.71 -7.29 19.72
N GLU A 199 11.21 -6.75 18.63
CA GLU A 199 9.84 -6.23 18.55
C GLU A 199 9.25 -6.52 17.16
N PRO A 200 8.03 -7.09 17.05
CA PRO A 200 7.38 -7.21 15.75
C PRO A 200 6.99 -5.82 15.21
N ILE A 201 7.23 -5.59 13.93
CA ILE A 201 6.92 -4.32 13.25
C ILE A 201 6.16 -4.59 11.94
N PRO A 202 5.21 -3.72 11.54
CA PRO A 202 4.46 -3.92 10.30
C PRO A 202 5.34 -3.89 9.05
N VAL A 203 6.25 -2.92 8.97
CA VAL A 203 7.12 -2.67 7.82
C VAL A 203 8.55 -2.41 8.29
N VAL A 204 9.53 -3.02 7.63
CA VAL A 204 10.95 -2.81 7.92
C VAL A 204 11.43 -1.45 7.42
N LEU A 205 12.56 -1.00 7.96
CA LEU A 205 13.29 0.17 7.46
C LEU A 205 14.28 -0.26 6.37
N GLY A 206 14.26 0.38 5.23
CA GLY A 206 15.05 0.01 4.06
C GLY A 206 16.57 0.11 4.23
N ALA A 207 17.02 0.88 5.20
CA ALA A 207 18.45 1.12 5.44
C ALA A 207 19.23 -0.13 5.90
N GLY A 208 18.55 -1.11 6.56
CA GLY A 208 19.21 -2.33 7.02
C GLY A 208 18.20 -3.42 7.40
N TYR A 209 18.15 -4.50 6.60
CA TYR A 209 17.33 -5.67 6.91
C TYR A 209 17.93 -6.99 6.43
N ALA A 210 17.70 -8.05 7.17
CA ALA A 210 18.30 -9.36 6.98
C ALA A 210 17.27 -10.47 6.88
N ALA A 211 17.58 -11.49 6.08
CA ALA A 211 16.74 -12.70 5.97
C ALA A 211 17.56 -13.93 5.56
N SER A 212 16.92 -15.11 5.57
CA SER A 212 17.50 -16.27 4.93
C SER A 212 17.37 -16.20 3.41
N LYS A 213 18.39 -16.61 2.69
CA LYS A 213 18.38 -16.68 1.22
C LYS A 213 17.29 -17.61 0.71
N ARG A 214 17.02 -18.72 1.42
CA ARG A 214 15.95 -19.66 1.09
C ARG A 214 14.59 -19.00 1.15
N TYR A 215 14.31 -18.29 2.24
CA TYR A 215 13.03 -17.60 2.44
C TYR A 215 12.83 -16.45 1.46
N TRP A 216 13.88 -15.66 1.21
CA TRP A 216 13.87 -14.60 0.22
C TRP A 216 13.50 -15.11 -1.18
N ASN A 217 14.11 -16.21 -1.61
CA ASN A 217 13.81 -16.83 -2.90
C ASN A 217 12.36 -17.37 -2.95
N HIS A 218 11.85 -17.93 -1.85
CA HIS A 218 10.46 -18.34 -1.73
C HIS A 218 9.50 -17.14 -1.88
N LEU A 219 9.82 -16.00 -1.27
CA LEU A 219 9.07 -14.76 -1.42
C LEU A 219 9.25 -14.11 -2.81
N ARG A 220 10.09 -14.63 -3.67
CA ARG A 220 10.48 -14.01 -4.96
C ARG A 220 11.14 -12.63 -4.76
N GLY A 221 11.84 -12.40 -3.67
CA GLY A 221 12.63 -11.22 -3.37
C GLY A 221 11.96 -9.90 -3.75
N LEU A 222 12.65 -9.05 -4.49
CA LEU A 222 12.13 -7.78 -5.01
C LEU A 222 11.74 -7.88 -6.50
N GLU A 223 11.42 -9.08 -6.97
CA GLU A 223 11.09 -9.34 -8.39
C GLU A 223 10.05 -8.36 -8.91
N GLY A 224 10.37 -7.75 -10.03
CA GLY A 224 9.52 -6.80 -10.75
C GLY A 224 9.77 -5.34 -10.43
N LEU A 225 10.31 -5.00 -9.25
CA LEU A 225 10.59 -3.60 -8.91
C LEU A 225 11.67 -3.01 -9.83
N ARG A 226 11.50 -1.76 -10.19
CA ARG A 226 12.41 -0.99 -11.03
C ARG A 226 13.12 0.09 -10.21
N TYR A 227 14.37 0.28 -10.48
CA TYR A 227 15.27 1.31 -9.95
C TYR A 227 15.18 1.54 -8.44
N TYR A 228 14.23 2.35 -7.95
CA TYR A 228 14.16 2.80 -6.57
C TYR A 228 12.71 2.91 -6.08
N GLY A 229 12.49 2.64 -4.78
CA GLY A 229 11.27 2.91 -4.05
C GLY A 229 10.40 1.70 -3.78
N ASN A 230 9.70 1.76 -2.65
CA ASN A 230 8.64 0.87 -2.19
C ASN A 230 9.07 -0.57 -1.87
N ASP A 231 10.36 -0.87 -1.84
CA ASP A 231 10.87 -2.20 -1.54
C ASP A 231 10.57 -2.64 -0.10
N GLU A 232 10.58 -1.72 0.86
CA GLU A 232 10.23 -1.98 2.25
C GLU A 232 8.76 -2.43 2.40
N ALA A 233 7.83 -1.70 1.80
CA ALA A 233 6.42 -2.06 1.81
C ALA A 233 6.20 -3.40 1.10
N TYR A 234 6.79 -3.58 -0.08
CA TYR A 234 6.65 -4.78 -0.89
C TYR A 234 7.10 -6.04 -0.17
N ILE A 235 8.32 -6.04 0.35
CA ILE A 235 8.86 -7.24 1.01
C ILE A 235 8.17 -7.52 2.35
N SER A 236 7.84 -6.48 3.12
CA SER A 236 7.17 -6.64 4.42
C SER A 236 5.77 -7.22 4.28
N MET A 237 4.99 -6.73 3.32
CA MET A 237 3.68 -7.32 3.01
C MET A 237 3.79 -8.79 2.62
N LYS A 238 4.76 -9.14 1.75
CA LYS A 238 4.96 -10.53 1.35
C LYS A 238 5.29 -11.44 2.53
N VAL A 239 6.14 -10.97 3.45
CA VAL A 239 6.46 -11.71 4.67
C VAL A 239 5.21 -11.97 5.51
N TRP A 240 4.41 -10.95 5.80
CA TRP A 240 3.20 -11.09 6.61
C TRP A 240 2.12 -11.92 5.91
N MET A 241 1.93 -11.75 4.61
CA MET A 241 0.94 -12.51 3.84
C MET A 241 1.35 -13.96 3.62
N GLU A 242 2.63 -14.26 3.55
CA GLU A 242 3.14 -15.64 3.51
C GLU A 242 2.97 -16.34 4.87
N GLY A 243 2.88 -15.58 5.96
CA GLY A 243 2.73 -16.08 7.33
C GLY A 243 4.04 -16.10 8.13
N GLY A 244 5.05 -15.36 7.67
CA GLY A 244 6.26 -15.03 8.43
C GLY A 244 6.08 -13.81 9.32
N GLU A 245 7.18 -13.21 9.76
CA GLU A 245 7.17 -12.03 10.64
C GLU A 245 8.29 -11.03 10.31
N CYS A 246 7.98 -9.73 10.40
CA CYS A 246 8.96 -8.65 10.38
C CYS A 246 9.32 -8.30 11.83
N VAL A 247 10.61 -8.29 12.16
CA VAL A 247 11.11 -8.13 13.53
C VAL A 247 12.19 -7.07 13.61
N LEU A 248 12.00 -6.08 14.46
CA LEU A 248 13.00 -5.08 14.82
C LEU A 248 13.99 -5.64 15.83
N LEU A 249 15.29 -5.49 15.57
CA LEU A 249 16.40 -5.89 16.43
C LEU A 249 16.89 -4.70 17.25
N LYS A 250 16.36 -4.47 18.45
CA LYS A 250 16.73 -3.28 19.24
C LYS A 250 18.18 -3.30 19.74
N LYS A 251 18.79 -4.47 19.84
CA LYS A 251 20.21 -4.62 20.18
C LYS A 251 21.16 -4.41 18.99
N VAL A 252 20.67 -4.46 17.75
CA VAL A 252 21.49 -4.21 16.57
C VAL A 252 21.27 -2.78 16.11
N VAL A 253 21.99 -1.87 16.75
CA VAL A 253 21.88 -0.43 16.48
C VAL A 253 22.86 -0.03 15.38
N VAL A 254 22.33 0.53 14.29
CA VAL A 254 23.11 0.96 13.13
C VAL A 254 22.81 2.42 12.81
N GLY A 255 23.84 3.24 12.72
CA GLY A 255 23.72 4.64 12.33
C GLY A 255 23.43 4.77 10.84
N HIS A 256 22.41 5.55 10.48
CA HIS A 256 22.08 5.87 9.09
C HIS A 256 22.21 7.38 8.85
N ILE A 257 22.99 7.77 7.81
CA ILE A 257 23.19 9.18 7.47
C ILE A 257 22.04 9.64 6.60
N TYR A 258 21.13 10.43 7.17
CA TYR A 258 20.01 11.02 6.43
C TYR A 258 20.46 12.22 5.60
N ARG A 259 20.04 12.26 4.34
CA ARG A 259 20.42 13.29 3.38
C ARG A 259 19.29 14.30 3.18
N LYS A 260 19.66 15.57 3.09
CA LYS A 260 18.71 16.64 2.74
C LYS A 260 18.27 16.60 1.27
N LYS A 261 19.11 16.04 0.40
CA LYS A 261 18.83 15.89 -1.05
C LYS A 261 19.23 14.50 -1.50
N SER A 262 18.36 13.86 -2.29
CA SER A 262 18.67 12.60 -2.95
C SER A 262 19.75 12.84 -4.04
N PRO A 263 20.74 11.95 -4.21
CA PRO A 263 21.72 12.03 -5.28
C PRO A 263 21.14 11.63 -6.65
N TYR A 264 19.88 11.23 -6.71
CA TYR A 264 19.15 10.84 -7.93
C TYR A 264 17.78 11.52 -7.99
N LYS A 265 17.23 11.62 -9.19
CA LYS A 265 15.91 12.21 -9.44
C LYS A 265 14.83 11.27 -8.87
N ARG A 266 13.93 11.81 -8.06
CA ARG A 266 12.71 11.16 -7.57
C ARG A 266 11.51 11.52 -8.43
N TYR A 267 10.40 10.80 -8.23
CA TYR A 267 9.14 10.95 -8.97
C TYR A 267 9.33 10.71 -10.47
N SER A 268 9.67 9.48 -10.77
CA SER A 268 9.80 8.97 -12.13
C SER A 268 8.63 8.04 -12.48
N ALA A 269 8.45 7.77 -13.77
CA ALA A 269 7.49 6.75 -14.19
C ALA A 269 7.81 5.35 -13.62
N ASP A 270 9.06 5.08 -13.23
CA ASP A 270 9.44 3.80 -12.62
C ASP A 270 9.01 3.70 -11.15
N GLU A 271 8.93 4.81 -10.40
CA GLU A 271 8.35 4.82 -9.05
C GLU A 271 6.84 4.55 -9.11
N LEU A 272 6.10 5.22 -10.01
CA LEU A 272 4.68 4.96 -10.22
C LEU A 272 4.43 3.52 -10.72
N PHE A 273 5.34 2.99 -11.55
CA PHE A 273 5.29 1.59 -11.96
C PHE A 273 5.43 0.65 -10.76
N ASN A 274 6.34 0.90 -9.82
CA ASN A 274 6.50 0.08 -8.63
C ASN A 274 5.22 0.09 -7.77
N GLU A 275 4.62 1.26 -7.56
CA GLU A 275 3.35 1.42 -6.82
C GLU A 275 2.21 0.65 -7.50
N LEU A 276 2.08 0.80 -8.82
CA LEU A 276 1.08 0.07 -9.62
C LEU A 276 1.31 -1.44 -9.57
N LEU A 277 2.56 -1.89 -9.68
CA LEU A 277 2.90 -3.31 -9.63
C LEU A 277 2.60 -3.92 -8.25
N ILE A 278 3.04 -3.29 -7.18
CA ILE A 278 2.85 -3.78 -5.81
C ILE A 278 1.36 -3.92 -5.51
N SER A 279 0.59 -2.89 -5.83
CA SER A 279 -0.86 -2.91 -5.59
C SER A 279 -1.56 -3.99 -6.43
N TYR A 280 -1.19 -4.15 -7.69
CA TYR A 280 -1.72 -5.23 -8.52
C TYR A 280 -1.41 -6.63 -7.96
N LEU A 281 -0.20 -6.84 -7.47
CA LEU A 281 0.25 -8.15 -7.01
C LEU A 281 -0.32 -8.55 -5.65
N LEU A 282 -0.47 -7.59 -4.72
CA LEU A 282 -0.71 -7.89 -3.31
C LEU A 282 -2.03 -7.36 -2.76
N PHE A 283 -2.62 -6.33 -3.39
CA PHE A 283 -3.88 -5.77 -2.89
C PHE A 283 -5.09 -6.52 -3.44
N PRO A 284 -6.22 -6.51 -2.71
CA PRO A 284 -7.51 -6.89 -3.28
C PRO A 284 -7.88 -5.96 -4.44
N GLN A 285 -8.74 -6.44 -5.34
CA GLN A 285 -9.07 -5.75 -6.58
C GLN A 285 -9.59 -4.33 -6.35
N SER A 286 -10.44 -4.13 -5.34
CA SER A 286 -10.98 -2.80 -4.99
C SER A 286 -9.88 -1.80 -4.63
N LEU A 287 -8.91 -2.17 -3.79
CA LEU A 287 -7.82 -1.29 -3.38
C LEU A 287 -6.81 -1.06 -4.52
N TRP A 288 -6.57 -2.06 -5.37
CA TRP A 288 -5.79 -1.86 -6.58
C TRP A 288 -6.42 -0.81 -7.50
N CYS A 289 -7.76 -0.82 -7.66
CA CYS A 289 -8.47 0.19 -8.43
C CYS A 289 -8.37 1.59 -7.81
N VAL A 290 -8.38 1.68 -6.47
CA VAL A 290 -8.13 2.96 -5.76
C VAL A 290 -6.72 3.47 -6.02
N GLU A 291 -5.72 2.60 -5.95
CA GLU A 291 -4.33 2.96 -6.23
C GLU A 291 -4.16 3.43 -7.68
N PHE A 292 -4.68 2.66 -8.64
CA PHE A 292 -4.68 3.03 -10.05
C PHE A 292 -5.26 4.43 -10.28
N ALA A 293 -6.44 4.70 -9.73
CA ALA A 293 -7.11 5.99 -9.86
C ALA A 293 -6.30 7.13 -9.20
N THR A 294 -5.70 6.86 -8.05
CA THR A 294 -4.86 7.83 -7.32
C THR A 294 -3.62 8.20 -8.14
N LEU A 295 -2.91 7.22 -8.68
CA LEU A 295 -1.73 7.43 -9.51
C LEU A 295 -2.07 8.18 -10.81
N CYS A 296 -3.18 7.78 -11.47
CA CYS A 296 -3.68 8.43 -12.67
C CYS A 296 -3.98 9.92 -12.43
N LYS A 297 -4.60 10.25 -11.30
CA LYS A 297 -4.94 11.63 -10.92
C LYS A 297 -3.71 12.46 -10.54
N THR A 298 -2.74 11.86 -9.85
CA THR A 298 -1.60 12.60 -9.27
C THR A 298 -0.66 13.13 -10.34
N ASN A 299 -0.31 12.33 -11.34
CA ASN A 299 0.51 12.73 -12.47
C ASN A 299 0.21 11.85 -13.68
N ARG A 300 -0.73 12.30 -14.51
CA ARG A 300 -1.24 11.52 -15.63
C ARG A 300 -0.17 11.13 -16.65
N ASP A 301 0.72 12.03 -17.00
CA ASP A 301 1.74 11.74 -18.03
C ASP A 301 2.72 10.67 -17.57
N LEU A 302 3.24 10.81 -16.34
CA LEU A 302 4.11 9.78 -15.75
C LEU A 302 3.38 8.47 -15.53
N PHE A 303 2.10 8.53 -15.14
CA PHE A 303 1.27 7.34 -14.96
C PHE A 303 1.06 6.58 -16.28
N LEU A 304 0.76 7.27 -17.39
CA LEU A 304 0.61 6.61 -18.69
C LEU A 304 1.91 5.93 -19.13
N MET A 305 3.07 6.56 -18.91
CA MET A 305 4.37 5.94 -19.17
C MET A 305 4.62 4.69 -18.27
N ALA A 306 4.18 4.74 -17.02
CA ALA A 306 4.25 3.60 -16.10
C ALA A 306 3.31 2.47 -16.52
N LEU A 307 2.09 2.81 -16.92
CA LEU A 307 1.07 1.87 -17.37
C LEU A 307 1.48 1.15 -18.66
N GLU A 308 2.07 1.85 -19.62
CA GLU A 308 2.62 1.25 -20.84
C GLU A 308 3.65 0.17 -20.49
N LYS A 309 4.65 0.51 -19.67
CA LYS A 309 5.65 -0.46 -19.18
C LYS A 309 5.03 -1.63 -18.42
N PHE A 310 3.96 -1.39 -17.65
CA PHE A 310 3.24 -2.44 -16.92
C PHE A 310 2.53 -3.39 -17.88
N GLN A 311 1.89 -2.87 -18.92
CA GLN A 311 1.16 -3.64 -19.92
C GLN A 311 2.08 -4.52 -20.77
N GLU A 312 3.28 -4.05 -21.12
CA GLU A 312 4.29 -4.81 -21.87
C GLU A 312 4.64 -6.16 -21.20
N GLU A 313 4.64 -6.22 -19.88
CA GLU A 313 4.97 -7.42 -19.10
C GLU A 313 3.73 -8.05 -18.41
N SER A 314 2.52 -7.70 -18.81
CA SER A 314 1.28 -8.09 -18.12
C SER A 314 1.15 -9.60 -17.85
N LYS A 315 1.55 -10.44 -18.78
CA LYS A 315 1.54 -11.92 -18.60
C LYS A 315 2.45 -12.36 -17.44
N ARG A 316 3.56 -11.68 -17.25
CA ARG A 316 4.49 -11.94 -16.13
C ARG A 316 3.84 -11.56 -14.80
N TRP A 317 3.15 -10.41 -14.75
CA TRP A 317 2.48 -9.95 -13.55
C TRP A 317 1.32 -10.84 -13.15
N VAL A 318 0.53 -11.31 -14.11
CA VAL A 318 -0.51 -12.32 -13.87
C VAL A 318 0.09 -13.59 -13.26
N ALA A 319 1.15 -14.13 -13.86
CA ALA A 319 1.80 -15.34 -13.35
C ALA A 319 2.39 -15.14 -11.94
N LEU A 320 2.96 -13.94 -11.65
CA LEU A 320 3.53 -13.62 -10.34
C LEU A 320 2.43 -13.44 -9.29
N ARG A 321 1.32 -12.78 -9.62
CA ARG A 321 0.14 -12.67 -8.75
C ARG A 321 -0.43 -14.04 -8.39
N GLU A 322 -0.58 -14.93 -9.39
CA GLU A 322 -1.01 -16.31 -9.18
C GLU A 322 -0.05 -17.11 -8.29
N TYR A 323 1.26 -16.88 -8.46
CA TYR A 323 2.25 -17.49 -7.58
C TYR A 323 2.00 -17.09 -6.11
N TYR A 324 1.81 -15.79 -5.82
CA TYR A 324 1.54 -15.32 -4.46
C TYR A 324 0.22 -15.86 -3.92
N ARG A 325 -0.85 -15.85 -4.70
CA ARG A 325 -2.15 -16.40 -4.28
C ARG A 325 -2.10 -17.88 -3.91
N ARG A 326 -1.24 -18.67 -4.56
CA ARG A 326 -1.09 -20.10 -4.28
C ARG A 326 -0.16 -20.41 -3.10
N ASN A 327 0.82 -19.57 -2.87
CA ASN A 327 1.88 -19.85 -1.89
C ASN A 327 1.75 -19.07 -0.60
N PHE A 328 0.98 -17.98 -0.58
CA PHE A 328 0.74 -17.21 0.63
C PHE A 328 -0.48 -17.74 1.37
N THR A 329 -0.37 -17.82 2.71
CA THR A 329 -1.39 -18.40 3.59
C THR A 329 -2.33 -17.36 4.19
N LYS A 330 -1.99 -16.08 4.02
CA LYS A 330 -2.68 -14.92 4.56
C LYS A 330 -3.02 -13.94 3.44
N THR A 331 -4.00 -13.09 3.69
CA THR A 331 -4.47 -12.08 2.76
C THR A 331 -3.91 -10.69 3.09
N PHE A 332 -4.15 -9.72 2.23
CA PHE A 332 -3.87 -8.32 2.54
C PHE A 332 -4.67 -7.82 3.76
N ARG A 333 -5.87 -8.36 3.99
CA ARG A 333 -6.67 -8.06 5.18
C ARG A 333 -5.96 -8.51 6.46
N ASP A 334 -5.42 -9.72 6.48
CA ASP A 334 -4.64 -10.22 7.63
C ASP A 334 -3.42 -9.31 7.90
N PHE A 335 -2.75 -8.81 6.85
CA PHE A 335 -1.67 -7.82 7.00
C PHE A 335 -2.17 -6.52 7.64
N THR A 336 -3.31 -5.99 7.21
CA THR A 336 -3.88 -4.76 7.79
C THR A 336 -4.28 -4.95 9.25
N GLU A 337 -4.78 -6.11 9.63
CA GLU A 337 -5.09 -6.46 11.03
C GLU A 337 -3.82 -6.54 11.90
N VAL A 338 -2.75 -7.15 11.37
CA VAL A 338 -1.43 -7.14 12.04
C VAL A 338 -0.94 -5.72 12.22
N GLN A 339 -0.98 -4.90 11.17
CA GLN A 339 -0.57 -3.51 11.22
C GLN A 339 -1.38 -2.72 12.26
N GLN A 340 -2.71 -2.85 12.26
CA GLN A 340 -3.57 -2.18 13.23
C GLN A 340 -3.23 -2.58 14.67
N ARG A 341 -3.00 -3.86 14.92
CA ARG A 341 -2.61 -4.37 16.25
C ARG A 341 -1.27 -3.80 16.71
N LEU A 342 -0.26 -3.79 15.82
CA LEU A 342 1.09 -3.33 16.16
C LEU A 342 1.20 -1.81 16.23
N CYS A 343 0.35 -1.08 15.49
CA CYS A 343 0.34 0.38 15.46
C CYS A 343 -0.70 1.01 16.38
N SER A 344 -1.50 0.25 17.13
CA SER A 344 -2.51 0.80 18.04
C SER A 344 -1.92 1.84 19.01
N GLN A 345 -0.69 1.62 19.47
CA GLN A 345 0.05 2.58 20.31
C GLN A 345 0.38 3.90 19.60
N PHE A 346 0.53 3.88 18.27
CA PHE A 346 0.87 5.03 17.45
C PHE A 346 -0.36 5.77 16.91
N LEU A 347 -1.50 5.06 16.81
CA LEU A 347 -2.76 5.59 16.30
C LEU A 347 -3.62 6.27 17.37
N GLU A 348 -3.24 6.19 18.65
CA GLU A 348 -3.94 6.85 19.76
C GLU A 348 -3.99 8.37 19.66
N ASP A 349 -3.15 9.01 18.86
CA ASP A 349 -3.20 10.45 18.60
C ASP A 349 -4.45 10.89 17.81
N PHE A 350 -5.19 9.97 17.20
CA PHE A 350 -6.56 10.18 16.75
C PHE A 350 -7.53 9.96 17.91
N LYS A 351 -7.42 10.77 18.99
CA LYS A 351 -8.42 10.77 20.06
C LYS A 351 -9.78 10.96 19.46
N LYS A 352 -10.60 9.90 19.53
CA LYS A 352 -12.00 9.88 19.13
C LYS A 352 -12.73 10.99 19.87
N LYS A 353 -13.09 12.07 19.17
CA LYS A 353 -14.07 13.00 19.72
C LYS A 353 -15.36 12.23 19.88
N ASP A 354 -15.99 12.31 21.06
CA ASP A 354 -17.31 11.76 21.27
C ASP A 354 -18.29 12.51 20.36
N ILE A 355 -18.81 11.79 19.37
CA ILE A 355 -19.83 12.30 18.44
C ILE A 355 -21.16 11.89 19.03
N ASP A 356 -22.07 12.84 19.22
CA ASP A 356 -23.46 12.56 19.62
C ASP A 356 -24.23 11.92 18.45
N VAL A 357 -24.00 10.62 18.30
CA VAL A 357 -24.58 9.81 17.21
C VAL A 357 -26.10 9.72 17.34
N LYS A 358 -26.62 9.73 18.58
CA LYS A 358 -28.06 9.66 18.86
C LYS A 358 -28.77 10.96 18.49
N GLY A 359 -28.21 12.11 18.86
CA GLY A 359 -28.75 13.39 18.46
C GLY A 359 -28.75 13.61 16.95
N ILE A 360 -27.74 13.05 16.27
CA ILE A 360 -27.69 13.08 14.80
C ILE A 360 -28.77 12.16 14.22
N ALA A 361 -29.01 10.95 14.76
CA ALA A 361 -30.06 10.04 14.29
C ALA A 361 -31.44 10.70 14.42
N GLN A 362 -31.72 11.34 15.54
CA GLN A 362 -32.94 12.08 15.76
C GLN A 362 -33.11 13.20 14.72
N PHE A 363 -32.09 14.03 14.52
CA PHE A 363 -32.13 15.09 13.51
C PHE A 363 -32.39 14.56 12.10
N VAL A 364 -31.73 13.46 11.70
CA VAL A 364 -31.88 12.84 10.38
C VAL A 364 -33.32 12.29 10.23
N SER A 365 -33.88 11.67 11.27
CA SER A 365 -35.23 11.13 11.21
C SER A 365 -36.32 12.21 11.09
N GLU A 366 -36.11 13.38 11.68
CA GLU A 366 -37.07 14.50 11.68
C GLU A 366 -37.00 15.35 10.40
N LYS A 367 -35.94 15.18 9.56
CA LYS A 367 -35.75 16.02 8.37
C LYS A 367 -36.64 15.56 7.22
N PRO A 368 -37.64 16.35 6.79
CA PRO A 368 -38.39 16.03 5.61
C PRO A 368 -37.54 16.20 4.36
N LEU A 369 -37.50 15.19 3.48
CA LEU A 369 -36.80 15.22 2.21
C LEU A 369 -37.76 15.02 1.05
N GLU A 370 -37.74 15.97 0.11
CA GLU A 370 -38.55 15.89 -1.11
C GLU A 370 -37.96 14.92 -2.11
N GLU A 371 -36.62 14.95 -2.23
CA GLU A 371 -35.85 14.09 -3.12
C GLU A 371 -35.76 12.66 -2.57
N LYS A 372 -35.67 11.67 -3.48
CA LYS A 372 -35.63 10.24 -3.12
C LYS A 372 -34.27 9.59 -3.24
N GLY A 373 -33.31 10.30 -3.81
CA GLY A 373 -31.98 9.79 -4.12
C GLY A 373 -31.07 9.53 -2.93
N LEU A 374 -29.79 9.25 -3.24
CA LEU A 374 -28.79 8.81 -2.28
C LEU A 374 -28.14 9.98 -1.53
N PHE A 375 -27.70 11.03 -2.24
CA PHE A 375 -26.90 12.07 -1.59
C PHE A 375 -27.76 13.05 -0.77
N ASP A 376 -28.82 13.52 -1.28
CA ASP A 376 -29.66 14.56 -0.68
C ASP A 376 -31.10 14.12 -0.54
N GLY A 377 -31.34 12.82 -0.47
CA GLY A 377 -32.68 12.28 -0.51
C GLY A 377 -32.98 11.20 0.52
N THR A 378 -34.19 10.71 0.42
CA THR A 378 -34.73 9.72 1.35
C THR A 378 -33.93 8.42 1.40
N MET A 379 -33.28 8.00 0.28
CA MET A 379 -32.45 6.81 0.27
C MET A 379 -31.20 6.98 1.15
N GLY A 380 -30.55 8.15 1.13
CA GLY A 380 -29.46 8.47 2.05
C GLY A 380 -29.89 8.52 3.52
N GLN A 381 -31.11 9.01 3.78
CA GLN A 381 -31.71 9.01 5.12
C GLN A 381 -31.93 7.58 5.63
N ILE A 382 -32.47 6.70 4.79
CA ILE A 382 -32.68 5.28 5.10
C ILE A 382 -31.32 4.62 5.43
N LEU A 383 -30.32 4.79 4.57
CA LEU A 383 -28.97 4.27 4.79
C LEU A 383 -28.42 4.69 6.16
N TRP A 384 -28.54 5.97 6.47
CA TRP A 384 -28.03 6.50 7.72
C TRP A 384 -28.71 5.87 8.94
N LEU A 385 -30.04 5.80 8.94
CA LEU A 385 -30.81 5.24 10.05
C LEU A 385 -30.57 3.72 10.19
N CYS A 386 -30.47 2.98 9.09
CA CYS A 386 -30.13 1.55 9.13
C CYS A 386 -28.74 1.30 9.74
N ILE A 387 -27.72 2.10 9.37
CA ILE A 387 -26.39 1.99 9.96
C ILE A 387 -26.43 2.33 11.44
N TYR A 388 -27.18 3.37 11.83
CA TYR A 388 -27.34 3.74 13.23
C TYR A 388 -27.95 2.59 14.04
N GLU A 389 -29.10 2.07 13.64
CA GLU A 389 -29.77 0.97 14.33
C GLU A 389 -28.90 -0.28 14.45
N ASN A 390 -28.28 -0.67 13.33
CA ASN A 390 -27.37 -1.79 13.33
C ASN A 390 -26.12 -1.59 14.22
N SER A 391 -25.72 -0.34 14.49
CA SER A 391 -24.54 -0.01 15.31
C SER A 391 -24.81 0.24 16.79
N SER A 392 -26.03 0.64 17.14
CA SER A 392 -26.38 1.09 18.49
C SER A 392 -27.23 0.09 19.27
N GLU A 393 -27.73 -0.97 18.66
CA GLU A 393 -28.77 -1.86 19.21
C GLU A 393 -30.08 -1.10 19.56
N ASP A 394 -30.23 0.12 19.06
CA ASP A 394 -31.43 0.96 19.25
C ASP A 394 -32.35 0.75 18.05
N HIS A 395 -33.53 0.23 18.28
CA HIS A 395 -34.51 -0.10 17.23
C HIS A 395 -35.65 0.91 17.13
N THR A 396 -35.42 2.13 17.59
CA THR A 396 -36.42 3.21 17.63
C THR A 396 -36.92 3.62 16.22
N TYR A 397 -36.10 3.44 15.18
CA TYR A 397 -36.40 3.96 13.85
C TYR A 397 -36.89 2.91 12.84
N LYS A 398 -37.11 1.65 13.23
CA LYS A 398 -37.56 0.57 12.31
C LYS A 398 -38.82 0.92 11.50
N ASP A 399 -39.86 1.35 12.18
CA ASP A 399 -41.14 1.70 11.51
C ASP A 399 -40.99 2.94 10.63
N HIS A 400 -40.13 3.88 11.06
CA HIS A 400 -39.85 5.07 10.27
C HIS A 400 -39.04 4.74 9.01
N ILE A 401 -38.04 3.89 9.10
CA ILE A 401 -37.24 3.37 7.96
C ILE A 401 -38.19 2.68 6.97
N LYS A 402 -39.10 1.84 7.45
CA LYS A 402 -40.06 1.15 6.60
C LYS A 402 -40.97 2.14 5.86
N ALA A 403 -41.51 3.13 6.53
CA ALA A 403 -42.33 4.16 5.90
C ALA A 403 -41.58 4.98 4.84
N LEU A 404 -40.31 5.31 5.12
CA LEU A 404 -39.43 5.97 4.15
C LEU A 404 -39.19 5.09 2.92
N TRP A 405 -38.93 3.79 3.16
CA TRP A 405 -38.72 2.81 2.09
C TRP A 405 -39.96 2.65 1.20
N ASP A 406 -41.16 2.48 1.80
CA ASP A 406 -42.40 2.39 1.05
C ASP A 406 -42.61 3.62 0.14
N GLY A 407 -42.19 4.79 0.62
CA GLY A 407 -42.21 6.03 -0.15
C GLY A 407 -41.20 6.06 -1.32
N VAL A 408 -40.03 5.47 -1.16
CA VAL A 408 -39.01 5.35 -2.23
C VAL A 408 -39.48 4.32 -3.26
N ALA A 409 -39.94 3.14 -2.84
CA ALA A 409 -40.41 2.08 -3.70
C ALA A 409 -41.62 2.54 -4.55
N ALA A 410 -42.64 3.15 -3.93
CA ALA A 410 -43.77 3.71 -4.65
C ALA A 410 -43.34 4.76 -5.69
N ALA A 411 -42.36 5.60 -5.34
CA ALA A 411 -41.87 6.61 -6.25
C ALA A 411 -41.12 6.00 -7.45
N VAL A 412 -40.31 4.97 -7.25
CA VAL A 412 -39.58 4.25 -8.33
C VAL A 412 -40.59 3.59 -9.30
N HIS A 413 -41.71 3.07 -8.80
CA HIS A 413 -42.74 2.45 -9.63
C HIS A 413 -43.56 3.46 -10.45
N HIS A 414 -43.77 4.66 -9.94
CA HIS A 414 -44.77 5.59 -10.50
C HIS A 414 -44.22 6.87 -11.13
N LYS A 415 -42.94 7.20 -10.92
CA LYS A 415 -42.34 8.44 -11.41
C LYS A 415 -41.13 8.14 -12.34
N LYS A 416 -40.88 9.08 -13.27
CA LYS A 416 -39.60 9.12 -13.99
C LYS A 416 -38.56 9.78 -13.09
N PHE A 417 -37.56 9.04 -12.71
CA PHE A 417 -36.40 9.56 -11.98
C PHE A 417 -35.25 9.93 -12.91
N PRO A 418 -34.37 10.85 -12.50
CA PRO A 418 -33.05 10.97 -13.10
C PRO A 418 -32.32 9.61 -13.02
N CYS A 419 -31.46 9.33 -13.99
CA CYS A 419 -30.67 8.09 -13.97
C CYS A 419 -29.42 8.18 -13.08
N ASN A 420 -29.03 9.38 -12.67
CA ASN A 420 -27.77 9.66 -11.97
C ASN A 420 -27.65 9.03 -10.58
N PHE A 421 -26.47 9.19 -9.97
CA PHE A 421 -26.13 8.58 -8.69
C PHE A 421 -26.59 9.41 -7.49
N SER A 422 -26.54 10.74 -7.56
CA SER A 422 -26.84 11.59 -6.39
C SER A 422 -28.32 11.55 -5.99
N ASN A 423 -29.20 11.81 -6.91
CA ASN A 423 -30.66 11.93 -6.64
C ASN A 423 -31.51 11.04 -7.53
N GLY A 424 -30.91 10.05 -8.20
CA GLY A 424 -31.57 9.21 -9.19
C GLY A 424 -31.46 7.70 -8.92
N LEU A 425 -31.85 6.94 -9.95
CA LEU A 425 -32.02 5.49 -9.90
C LEU A 425 -30.71 4.76 -9.59
N ALA A 426 -29.58 5.19 -10.17
CA ALA A 426 -28.28 4.56 -9.94
C ALA A 426 -27.89 4.60 -8.45
N GLY A 427 -28.11 5.73 -7.76
CA GLY A 427 -27.86 5.85 -6.34
C GLY A 427 -28.84 5.07 -5.47
N ILE A 428 -30.12 5.03 -5.84
CA ILE A 428 -31.13 4.23 -5.12
C ILE A 428 -30.76 2.75 -5.21
N GLY A 429 -30.45 2.23 -6.40
CA GLY A 429 -30.07 0.83 -6.61
C GLY A 429 -28.77 0.47 -5.89
N TRP A 430 -27.77 1.36 -5.94
CA TRP A 430 -26.52 1.17 -5.19
C TRP A 430 -26.77 1.10 -3.67
N GLY A 431 -27.61 1.99 -3.14
CA GLY A 431 -27.97 2.00 -1.74
C GLY A 431 -28.69 0.73 -1.28
N LEU A 432 -29.59 0.17 -2.10
CA LEU A 432 -30.25 -1.11 -1.85
C LEU A 432 -29.25 -2.26 -1.75
N ILE A 433 -28.34 -2.36 -2.73
CA ILE A 433 -27.30 -3.38 -2.74
C ILE A 433 -26.42 -3.24 -1.50
N PHE A 434 -26.03 -2.00 -1.14
CA PHE A 434 -25.25 -1.75 0.06
C PHE A 434 -25.97 -2.27 1.33
N LEU A 435 -27.23 -1.92 1.53
CA LEU A 435 -28.00 -2.37 2.69
C LEU A 435 -28.10 -3.90 2.78
N LYS A 436 -28.31 -4.56 1.63
CA LYS A 436 -28.40 -6.03 1.54
C LYS A 436 -27.07 -6.71 1.83
N GLU A 437 -25.98 -6.24 1.22
CA GLU A 437 -24.63 -6.77 1.42
C GLU A 437 -24.15 -6.67 2.88
N HIS A 438 -24.62 -5.67 3.61
CA HIS A 438 -24.29 -5.46 5.02
C HIS A 438 -25.34 -6.04 5.99
N ASN A 439 -26.26 -6.88 5.51
CA ASN A 439 -27.31 -7.52 6.31
C ASN A 439 -28.17 -6.53 7.13
N MET A 440 -28.43 -5.34 6.57
CA MET A 440 -29.24 -4.29 7.21
C MET A 440 -30.71 -4.39 6.80
N ILE A 441 -31.01 -5.13 5.75
CA ILE A 441 -32.36 -5.48 5.30
C ILE A 441 -32.42 -6.97 4.98
N GLU A 442 -33.57 -7.61 5.33
CA GLU A 442 -33.79 -9.04 5.08
C GLU A 442 -34.52 -9.30 3.76
N ASP A 443 -35.30 -8.34 3.29
CA ASP A 443 -36.15 -8.45 2.11
C ASP A 443 -35.37 -8.79 0.84
N ASP A 444 -36.02 -9.51 -0.10
CA ASP A 444 -35.47 -9.71 -1.45
C ASP A 444 -35.63 -8.40 -2.24
N ILE A 445 -34.55 -7.92 -2.81
CA ILE A 445 -34.47 -6.67 -3.57
C ILE A 445 -34.40 -6.89 -5.09
N SER A 446 -34.60 -8.13 -5.53
CA SER A 446 -34.37 -8.51 -6.94
C SER A 446 -35.39 -7.82 -7.88
N GLU A 447 -36.62 -7.64 -7.45
CA GLU A 447 -37.67 -6.99 -8.26
C GLU A 447 -37.37 -5.50 -8.45
N GLU A 448 -36.97 -4.81 -7.39
CA GLU A 448 -36.58 -3.40 -7.41
C GLU A 448 -35.36 -3.16 -8.28
N LEU A 449 -34.33 -4.02 -8.15
CA LEU A 449 -33.14 -3.91 -8.99
C LEU A 449 -33.47 -4.13 -10.47
N ASN A 450 -34.28 -5.11 -10.80
CA ASN A 450 -34.72 -5.35 -12.19
C ASN A 450 -35.56 -4.20 -12.76
N LEU A 451 -36.34 -3.52 -11.92
CA LEU A 451 -37.09 -2.33 -12.31
C LEU A 451 -36.16 -1.15 -12.58
N ILE A 452 -35.16 -0.95 -11.71
CA ILE A 452 -34.11 0.07 -11.89
C ILE A 452 -33.31 -0.20 -13.16
N ASP A 453 -32.87 -1.43 -13.39
CA ASP A 453 -32.11 -1.85 -14.59
C ASP A 453 -32.92 -1.50 -15.87
N ARG A 454 -34.20 -1.82 -15.90
CA ARG A 454 -35.07 -1.49 -17.05
C ARG A 454 -35.23 0.01 -17.27
N GLN A 455 -35.32 0.82 -16.24
CA GLN A 455 -35.40 2.26 -16.38
C GLN A 455 -34.07 2.89 -16.80
N LEU A 456 -32.94 2.37 -16.30
CA LEU A 456 -31.59 2.81 -16.70
C LEU A 456 -31.26 2.45 -18.15
N SER A 457 -31.89 1.44 -18.74
CA SER A 457 -31.71 1.10 -20.17
C SER A 457 -32.06 2.25 -21.14
N CYS A 458 -32.84 3.22 -20.69
CA CYS A 458 -33.15 4.42 -21.47
C CYS A 458 -32.07 5.50 -21.42
N TYR A 459 -31.03 5.33 -20.58
CA TYR A 459 -29.97 6.32 -20.43
C TYR A 459 -28.92 6.20 -21.55
N ALA A 460 -28.71 7.32 -22.24
CA ALA A 460 -27.78 7.35 -23.38
C ALA A 460 -26.36 7.68 -22.91
N ILE A 461 -25.68 6.73 -22.27
CA ILE A 461 -24.32 6.86 -21.73
C ILE A 461 -23.33 7.48 -22.74
N GLN A 462 -23.41 7.07 -24.02
CA GLN A 462 -22.49 7.53 -25.07
C GLN A 462 -22.63 9.02 -25.43
N LYS A 463 -23.69 9.69 -24.99
CA LYS A 463 -23.96 11.11 -25.27
C LYS A 463 -23.71 12.02 -24.07
N ASP A 464 -23.46 11.42 -22.92
CA ASP A 464 -23.23 12.17 -21.70
C ASP A 464 -21.78 12.68 -21.67
N LYS A 465 -21.64 13.99 -21.54
CA LYS A 465 -20.34 14.66 -21.36
C LYS A 465 -19.96 14.82 -19.90
N ASP A 466 -20.90 14.57 -18.99
CA ASP A 466 -20.65 14.59 -17.55
C ASP A 466 -20.10 13.23 -17.11
N LEU A 467 -18.85 13.23 -16.70
CA LEU A 467 -18.13 12.03 -16.25
C LEU A 467 -18.08 11.91 -14.73
N SER A 468 -18.75 12.80 -14.00
CA SER A 468 -18.74 12.83 -12.54
C SER A 468 -19.45 11.63 -11.91
N LEU A 469 -19.14 11.34 -10.65
CA LEU A 469 -19.85 10.34 -9.86
C LEU A 469 -21.31 10.78 -9.58
N ALA A 470 -21.49 12.04 -9.19
CA ALA A 470 -22.78 12.50 -8.70
C ALA A 470 -23.87 12.50 -9.78
N THR A 471 -23.59 13.09 -10.93
CA THR A 471 -24.61 13.38 -11.95
C THR A 471 -24.36 12.72 -13.30
N GLY A 472 -23.14 12.23 -13.54
CA GLY A 472 -22.70 11.72 -14.83
C GLY A 472 -22.46 10.21 -14.90
N THR A 473 -21.72 9.84 -15.94
CA THR A 473 -21.37 8.47 -16.30
C THR A 473 -20.67 7.71 -15.17
N GLY A 474 -19.82 8.39 -14.35
CA GLY A 474 -19.17 7.78 -13.20
C GLY A 474 -20.14 7.15 -12.21
N GLY A 475 -21.30 7.78 -11.98
CA GLY A 475 -22.33 7.26 -11.10
C GLY A 475 -23.08 6.03 -11.66
N ILE A 476 -23.28 6.00 -12.99
CA ILE A 476 -23.84 4.82 -13.66
C ILE A 476 -22.89 3.63 -13.53
N LEU A 477 -21.58 3.85 -13.71
CA LEU A 477 -20.57 2.82 -13.53
C LEU A 477 -20.46 2.34 -12.08
N ALA A 478 -20.69 3.23 -11.10
CA ALA A 478 -20.75 2.84 -9.69
C ALA A 478 -21.89 1.85 -9.43
N TYR A 479 -23.08 2.15 -9.94
CA TYR A 479 -24.24 1.22 -9.86
C TYR A 479 -23.95 -0.07 -10.63
N ALA A 480 -23.50 0.02 -11.89
CA ALA A 480 -23.25 -1.15 -12.72
C ALA A 480 -22.23 -2.10 -12.07
N THR A 481 -21.17 -1.56 -11.47
CA THR A 481 -20.17 -2.35 -10.72
C THR A 481 -20.84 -3.07 -9.53
N ALA A 482 -21.58 -2.36 -8.69
CA ALA A 482 -22.25 -2.94 -7.54
C ALA A 482 -23.27 -4.00 -7.95
N ARG A 483 -24.08 -3.72 -8.98
CA ARG A 483 -25.11 -4.62 -9.50
C ARG A 483 -24.53 -5.91 -10.07
N LYS A 484 -23.44 -5.80 -10.85
CA LYS A 484 -22.74 -6.96 -11.41
C LYS A 484 -22.10 -7.82 -10.32
N MET A 485 -21.42 -7.20 -9.34
CA MET A 485 -20.85 -7.92 -8.20
C MET A 485 -21.92 -8.65 -7.39
N TYR A 486 -23.02 -7.97 -7.07
CA TYR A 486 -24.16 -8.55 -6.36
C TYR A 486 -24.77 -9.72 -7.13
N GLY A 487 -24.89 -9.59 -8.45
CA GLY A 487 -25.42 -10.63 -9.33
C GLY A 487 -24.53 -11.88 -9.33
N ILE A 488 -23.22 -11.72 -9.47
CA ILE A 488 -22.25 -12.83 -9.45
C ILE A 488 -22.29 -13.55 -8.10
N LYS A 489 -22.22 -12.81 -7.01
CA LYS A 489 -22.15 -13.36 -5.64
C LYS A 489 -23.43 -14.12 -5.25
N ASN A 490 -24.59 -13.64 -5.65
CA ASN A 490 -25.88 -14.19 -5.26
C ASN A 490 -26.53 -15.06 -6.36
N HIS A 491 -25.86 -15.27 -7.49
CA HIS A 491 -26.37 -16.00 -8.67
C HIS A 491 -27.66 -15.40 -9.24
N ILE A 492 -27.77 -14.04 -9.20
CA ILE A 492 -28.92 -13.29 -9.72
C ILE A 492 -28.50 -12.59 -11.02
N PRO A 493 -29.15 -12.84 -12.15
CA PRO A 493 -28.82 -12.20 -13.42
C PRO A 493 -28.86 -10.66 -13.33
N ALA A 494 -27.94 -10.02 -14.00
CA ALA A 494 -27.87 -8.57 -14.16
C ALA A 494 -28.03 -8.23 -15.66
N GLU A 495 -29.18 -8.66 -16.25
CA GLU A 495 -29.41 -8.70 -17.71
C GLU A 495 -29.02 -7.37 -18.40
N TRP A 496 -29.49 -6.22 -17.87
CA TRP A 496 -29.14 -4.94 -18.46
C TRP A 496 -27.63 -4.66 -18.49
N ILE A 497 -26.92 -5.02 -17.42
CA ILE A 497 -25.46 -4.83 -17.33
C ILE A 497 -24.75 -5.75 -18.33
N ASP A 498 -25.16 -7.01 -18.38
CA ASP A 498 -24.52 -8.03 -19.21
C ASP A 498 -24.79 -7.76 -20.72
N ASP A 499 -26.01 -7.35 -21.07
CA ASP A 499 -26.38 -6.96 -22.45
C ASP A 499 -25.65 -5.69 -22.93
N ASN A 500 -25.21 -4.84 -22.02
CA ASN A 500 -24.56 -3.55 -22.32
C ASN A 500 -23.09 -3.49 -21.91
N GLU A 501 -22.46 -4.62 -21.61
CA GLU A 501 -21.08 -4.69 -21.12
C GLU A 501 -20.08 -3.94 -22.01
N GLU A 502 -20.15 -4.11 -23.33
CA GLU A 502 -19.25 -3.41 -24.27
C GLU A 502 -19.42 -1.90 -24.22
N MET A 503 -20.65 -1.42 -24.12
CA MET A 503 -20.96 0.02 -24.01
C MET A 503 -20.46 0.58 -22.69
N LEU A 504 -20.69 -0.12 -21.58
CA LEU A 504 -20.23 0.28 -20.23
C LEU A 504 -18.70 0.24 -20.13
N MET A 505 -18.05 -0.72 -20.79
CA MET A 505 -16.59 -0.78 -20.88
C MET A 505 -16.00 0.43 -21.64
N LYS A 506 -16.63 0.84 -22.75
CA LYS A 506 -16.22 2.05 -23.48
C LYS A 506 -16.43 3.31 -22.64
N ALA A 507 -17.55 3.39 -21.91
CA ALA A 507 -17.84 4.49 -21.00
C ALA A 507 -16.82 4.56 -19.84
N ALA A 508 -16.45 3.41 -19.28
CA ALA A 508 -15.43 3.33 -18.25
C ALA A 508 -14.06 3.78 -18.76
N GLN A 509 -13.68 3.38 -19.98
CA GLN A 509 -12.45 3.85 -20.61
C GLN A 509 -12.47 5.37 -20.82
N MET A 510 -13.59 5.93 -21.27
CA MET A 510 -13.74 7.38 -21.43
C MET A 510 -13.58 8.12 -20.09
N VAL A 511 -14.16 7.61 -19.00
CA VAL A 511 -13.96 8.18 -17.66
C VAL A 511 -12.49 8.14 -17.26
N ILE A 512 -11.78 7.04 -17.51
CA ILE A 512 -10.35 6.93 -17.23
C ILE A 512 -9.54 7.94 -18.05
N ASP A 513 -9.90 8.14 -19.31
CA ASP A 513 -9.16 8.99 -20.23
C ASP A 513 -9.38 10.48 -19.97
N GLU A 514 -10.54 10.91 -19.51
CA GLU A 514 -10.94 12.32 -19.50
C GLU A 514 -11.29 12.85 -18.10
N SER A 515 -11.69 11.99 -17.12
CA SER A 515 -12.11 12.48 -15.80
C SER A 515 -10.91 12.84 -14.90
N SER A 516 -11.11 13.86 -14.08
CA SER A 516 -10.20 14.23 -12.97
C SER A 516 -10.78 13.90 -11.58
N GLU A 517 -11.99 13.34 -11.52
CA GLU A 517 -12.65 12.99 -10.27
C GLU A 517 -12.23 11.60 -9.79
N LEU A 518 -11.60 11.53 -8.60
CA LEU A 518 -11.04 10.29 -8.07
C LEU A 518 -12.08 9.17 -7.96
N ASN A 519 -13.27 9.46 -7.44
CA ASN A 519 -14.30 8.44 -7.24
C ASN A 519 -14.84 7.88 -8.56
N ALA A 520 -15.05 8.75 -9.56
CA ALA A 520 -15.45 8.30 -10.90
C ALA A 520 -14.37 7.39 -11.52
N LEU A 521 -13.10 7.75 -11.40
CA LEU A 521 -11.97 6.93 -11.85
C LEU A 521 -11.92 5.57 -11.15
N VAL A 522 -12.14 5.53 -9.82
CA VAL A 522 -12.17 4.28 -9.06
C VAL A 522 -13.25 3.33 -9.58
N TYR A 523 -14.47 3.81 -9.77
CA TYR A 523 -15.56 2.95 -10.24
C TYR A 523 -15.40 2.53 -11.70
N ALA A 524 -14.90 3.41 -12.55
CA ALA A 524 -14.56 3.04 -13.92
C ALA A 524 -13.53 1.92 -13.97
N MET A 525 -12.48 2.03 -13.16
CA MET A 525 -11.45 0.98 -13.08
C MET A 525 -11.98 -0.30 -12.46
N ARG A 526 -12.81 -0.23 -11.42
CA ARG A 526 -13.46 -1.40 -10.81
C ARG A 526 -14.35 -2.15 -11.81
N TYR A 527 -15.12 -1.41 -12.61
CA TYR A 527 -15.95 -2.02 -13.65
C TYR A 527 -15.10 -2.77 -14.69
N ILE A 528 -14.03 -2.15 -15.19
CA ILE A 528 -13.11 -2.77 -16.13
C ILE A 528 -12.44 -4.02 -15.53
N ALA A 529 -11.97 -3.93 -14.30
CA ALA A 529 -11.33 -5.03 -13.61
C ALA A 529 -12.29 -6.21 -13.41
N LEU A 530 -13.54 -5.92 -13.01
CA LEU A 530 -14.58 -6.93 -12.84
C LEU A 530 -14.92 -7.65 -14.15
N CYS A 531 -15.00 -6.93 -15.27
CA CYS A 531 -15.29 -7.53 -16.58
C CYS A 531 -14.10 -8.33 -17.14
N ARG A 532 -12.87 -7.91 -16.88
CA ARG A 532 -11.66 -8.60 -17.41
C ARG A 532 -11.17 -9.74 -16.55
N ASP A 533 -11.12 -9.53 -15.23
CA ASP A 533 -10.47 -10.44 -14.29
C ASP A 533 -11.50 -11.23 -13.45
N GLY A 534 -12.79 -10.89 -13.56
CA GLY A 534 -13.87 -11.48 -12.77
C GLY A 534 -13.94 -10.94 -11.34
N TYR A 535 -14.82 -11.54 -10.53
CA TYR A 535 -14.99 -11.23 -9.12
C TYR A 535 -13.85 -11.83 -8.30
N ASP A 536 -13.25 -11.02 -7.44
CA ASP A 536 -12.22 -11.45 -6.50
C ASP A 536 -12.87 -11.73 -5.13
N GLU A 537 -12.90 -12.99 -4.70
CA GLU A 537 -13.48 -13.40 -3.41
C GLU A 537 -12.76 -12.79 -2.19
N GLN A 538 -11.53 -12.35 -2.37
CA GLN A 538 -10.76 -11.65 -1.33
C GLN A 538 -11.04 -10.14 -1.31
N ASP A 539 -11.87 -9.65 -2.24
CA ASP A 539 -12.18 -8.24 -2.35
C ASP A 539 -13.03 -7.75 -1.18
N TYR A 540 -12.91 -6.46 -0.88
CA TYR A 540 -13.74 -5.83 0.15
C TYR A 540 -15.16 -5.66 -0.38
N PRO A 541 -16.19 -5.84 0.48
CA PRO A 541 -17.56 -5.50 0.12
C PRO A 541 -17.66 -4.02 -0.26
N ILE A 542 -18.70 -3.67 -0.99
CA ILE A 542 -19.00 -2.27 -1.34
C ILE A 542 -18.95 -1.42 -0.07
N ASN A 543 -18.14 -0.36 -0.11
CA ASN A 543 -17.87 0.47 1.06
C ASN A 543 -18.28 1.91 0.81
N LEU A 544 -18.88 2.54 1.83
CA LEU A 544 -19.21 3.98 1.83
C LEU A 544 -17.97 4.86 1.59
N GLY A 545 -16.79 4.42 2.02
CA GLY A 545 -15.53 5.12 1.80
C GLY A 545 -15.11 5.27 0.33
N ASP A 546 -15.70 4.48 -0.58
CA ASP A 546 -15.36 4.53 -2.01
C ASP A 546 -15.76 5.86 -2.68
N TRP A 547 -16.74 6.58 -2.13
CA TRP A 547 -17.23 7.84 -2.68
C TRP A 547 -17.17 9.04 -1.73
N MET A 548 -16.48 8.89 -0.58
CA MET A 548 -16.31 9.95 0.40
C MET A 548 -14.85 10.34 0.58
N ASP A 549 -14.54 11.62 0.59
CA ASP A 549 -13.20 12.10 0.93
C ASP A 549 -13.12 12.30 2.45
N VAL A 550 -12.34 11.44 3.13
CA VAL A 550 -12.21 11.44 4.61
C VAL A 550 -11.60 12.74 5.13
N LYS A 551 -10.85 13.48 4.32
CA LYS A 551 -10.21 14.74 4.74
C LYS A 551 -11.21 15.86 5.01
N ASP A 552 -12.35 15.85 4.33
CA ASP A 552 -13.38 16.89 4.48
C ASP A 552 -14.22 16.71 5.74
N PHE A 553 -14.05 15.61 6.47
CA PHE A 553 -14.96 15.12 7.52
C PHE A 553 -14.45 15.16 8.95
N ILE A 554 -13.23 15.61 9.20
CA ILE A 554 -12.75 15.86 10.55
C ILE A 554 -12.93 17.36 10.87
N PRO A 555 -14.06 17.78 11.44
CA PRO A 555 -14.24 19.20 11.79
C PRO A 555 -13.23 19.58 12.85
N LYS A 556 -12.48 20.61 12.58
CA LYS A 556 -11.54 21.19 13.54
C LYS A 556 -12.22 21.83 14.74
N ASN A 557 -13.59 21.99 14.72
CA ASN A 557 -14.36 22.61 15.81
C ASN A 557 -15.78 22.04 15.94
N PRO A 558 -16.15 21.44 17.10
CA PRO A 558 -17.48 20.84 17.31
C PRO A 558 -18.67 21.79 17.18
N ARG A 559 -18.49 23.09 17.42
CA ARG A 559 -19.58 24.09 17.31
C ARG A 559 -20.02 24.37 15.87
N ARG A 560 -19.26 23.93 14.87
CA ARG A 560 -19.65 24.03 13.45
C ARG A 560 -20.57 22.91 13.00
N TRP A 561 -20.79 21.88 13.80
CA TRP A 561 -21.65 20.74 13.40
C TRP A 561 -23.11 21.13 13.17
N THR A 562 -23.66 22.05 13.97
CA THR A 562 -25.05 22.52 13.79
C THR A 562 -25.29 23.32 12.52
N SER A 563 -24.28 24.06 12.03
CA SER A 563 -24.40 24.80 10.77
C SER A 563 -24.07 23.93 9.53
N VAL A 564 -23.39 22.84 9.73
CA VAL A 564 -22.89 21.92 8.69
C VAL A 564 -23.87 20.76 8.48
N LEU A 565 -24.73 20.44 9.46
CA LEU A 565 -25.85 19.51 9.32
C LEU A 565 -26.98 20.05 8.41
N THR A 566 -26.91 21.29 7.98
CA THR A 566 -27.78 21.85 6.95
C THR A 566 -27.27 21.59 5.53
N ASP A 567 -26.02 21.11 5.38
CA ASP A 567 -25.41 20.76 4.10
C ASP A 567 -25.42 19.23 3.93
N THR A 568 -26.07 18.76 2.94
CA THR A 568 -26.50 17.39 2.69
C THR A 568 -25.36 16.41 2.40
N THR A 569 -24.22 16.90 1.89
CA THR A 569 -22.96 16.15 1.77
C THR A 569 -22.47 15.58 3.11
N LEU A 570 -22.95 16.09 4.23
CA LEU A 570 -22.56 15.68 5.57
C LEU A 570 -23.26 14.43 6.08
N THR A 571 -24.45 14.12 5.59
CA THR A 571 -25.20 12.94 6.03
C THR A 571 -24.40 11.68 5.72
N THR A 572 -23.83 11.62 4.53
CA THR A 572 -22.97 10.51 4.09
C THR A 572 -21.67 10.40 4.87
N SER A 573 -21.11 11.52 5.30
CA SER A 573 -19.84 11.59 6.06
C SER A 573 -19.98 11.13 7.50
N THR A 574 -21.08 11.49 8.11
CA THR A 574 -21.43 11.04 9.45
C THR A 574 -21.68 9.53 9.44
N LEU A 575 -22.28 9.00 8.40
CA LEU A 575 -22.46 7.58 8.16
C LEU A 575 -21.14 6.83 8.14
N TYR A 576 -20.14 7.35 7.43
CA TYR A 576 -18.80 6.76 7.38
C TYR A 576 -18.13 6.69 8.77
N LEU A 577 -18.18 7.80 9.53
CA LEU A 577 -17.60 7.86 10.87
C LEU A 577 -18.26 6.87 11.85
N ILE A 578 -19.59 6.67 11.74
CA ILE A 578 -20.33 5.72 12.56
C ILE A 578 -20.02 4.29 12.17
N TYR A 579 -19.98 3.98 10.88
CA TYR A 579 -19.65 2.69 10.34
C TYR A 579 -18.25 2.23 10.76
N HIS A 580 -17.24 3.10 10.62
CA HIS A 580 -15.89 2.81 11.07
C HIS A 580 -15.76 2.71 12.60
N LYS A 581 -16.58 3.43 13.38
CA LYS A 581 -16.59 3.29 14.84
C LYS A 581 -17.03 1.89 15.28
N LYS A 582 -17.92 1.23 14.53
CA LYS A 582 -18.37 -0.14 14.80
C LYS A 582 -17.36 -1.19 14.39
N LEU A 583 -16.76 -1.07 13.21
CA LEU A 583 -15.69 -1.96 12.76
C LEU A 583 -14.55 -2.04 13.78
N ASN A 584 -14.24 -0.91 14.44
CA ASN A 584 -13.21 -0.82 15.49
C ASN A 584 -13.68 -1.34 16.88
N ARG A 585 -15.00 -1.37 17.19
CA ARG A 585 -15.49 -1.85 18.50
C ARG A 585 -15.70 -3.37 18.56
N HIS A 586 -16.01 -4.02 17.48
CA HIS A 586 -16.42 -5.40 17.53
C HIS A 586 -15.37 -6.42 17.12
N GLY A 587 -14.20 -6.05 16.58
CA GLY A 587 -13.10 -7.00 16.32
C GLY A 587 -13.52 -8.37 15.74
N LYS A 588 -14.81 -8.50 15.36
CA LYS A 588 -15.49 -9.71 14.91
C LYS A 588 -16.43 -9.31 13.79
N ILE A 589 -15.92 -9.33 12.57
CA ILE A 589 -16.75 -9.66 11.43
C ILE A 589 -16.26 -11.02 10.99
N GLN A 590 -17.12 -12.02 11.19
CA GLN A 590 -16.97 -13.34 10.61
C GLN A 590 -17.01 -13.26 9.10
#